data_a27bf5348400b20f7ec1c92f7186bd08
#
_entry.id   a27bf5348400b20f7ec1c92f7186bd08
#
_cell.length_a   1.000
_cell.length_b   1.000
_cell.length_c   1.000
_cell.angle_alpha   90.00
_cell.angle_beta   90.00
_cell.angle_gamma   90.00
#
_symmetry.space_group_name_H-M   'P 1'
#
loop_
_entity.id
_entity.type
_entity.pdbx_description
1 polymer ?
#
loop_
_entity_poly.entity_id
_entity_poly.type
_entity_poly.pdbx_seq_one_letter_code
_entity_poly.pdbx_strand_id
1 'polypeptide(L)'
;MMSLKNAKEGIEYIHMKNEFGARQENPDFYTNEIFDYDKFAESFQFKNGVGKVLKLTSLGKNICLMCSEIDPVKCHRAILCARHLAECGENICHIIAKRNGDVFFETQEEFEARILQETKINNLSEAYRKQNKKIGYKLTNL
;
A
#
# COMPACT_ATOMS: atom_id res chain seq x y z
N MET A 1 -8.01 -6.09 -13.47
CA MET A 1 -7.99 -5.17 -14.62
C MET A 1 -9.16 -4.20 -14.49
N MET A 2 -8.88 -2.92 -14.35
CA MET A 2 -9.92 -1.89 -14.29
C MET A 2 -10.53 -1.70 -15.66
N SER A 3 -11.82 -1.88 -15.75
CA SER A 3 -12.53 -1.85 -17.02
C SER A 3 -12.85 -0.41 -17.48
N LEU A 4 -13.13 -0.27 -18.78
CA LEU A 4 -13.63 0.95 -19.43
C LEU A 4 -14.84 1.61 -18.74
N LYS A 5 -15.50 0.92 -17.81
CA LYS A 5 -16.61 1.50 -17.01
C LYS A 5 -16.18 2.72 -16.20
N ASN A 6 -14.96 2.75 -15.73
CA ASN A 6 -14.48 3.84 -14.87
C ASN A 6 -14.30 5.16 -15.62
N ALA A 7 -13.94 5.09 -16.91
CA ALA A 7 -13.86 6.28 -17.75
C ALA A 7 -15.21 6.97 -17.97
N LYS A 8 -16.29 6.18 -18.02
CA LYS A 8 -17.65 6.71 -18.18
C LYS A 8 -18.18 7.40 -16.92
N GLU A 9 -17.63 7.06 -15.74
CA GLU A 9 -18.05 7.62 -14.45
C GLU A 9 -17.12 8.77 -13.99
N GLY A 10 -16.20 9.23 -14.85
CA GLY A 10 -15.28 10.31 -14.55
C GLY A 10 -14.12 9.88 -13.63
N ILE A 11 -13.88 8.59 -13.49
CA ILE A 11 -12.76 8.04 -12.71
C ILE A 11 -11.61 7.70 -13.67
N GLU A 12 -10.48 8.35 -13.47
CA GLU A 12 -9.26 8.04 -14.22
C GLU A 12 -8.51 6.88 -13.57
N TYR A 13 -8.09 5.92 -14.37
CA TYR A 13 -7.27 4.80 -13.92
C TYR A 13 -5.80 5.02 -14.31
N ILE A 14 -4.91 4.93 -13.32
CA ILE A 14 -3.47 5.03 -13.52
C ILE A 14 -2.82 3.73 -13.04
N HIS A 15 -2.14 3.04 -13.93
CA HIS A 15 -1.42 1.81 -13.62
C HIS A 15 -0.03 2.13 -13.06
N MET A 16 0.24 1.70 -11.82
CA MET A 16 1.47 2.01 -11.10
C MET A 16 2.21 0.74 -10.64
N LYS A 17 2.28 -0.26 -11.52
CA LYS A 17 2.97 -1.54 -11.22
C LYS A 17 4.45 -1.31 -10.90
N ASN A 18 5.12 -0.49 -11.68
CA ASN A 18 6.57 -0.26 -11.50
C ASN A 18 6.86 0.51 -10.21
N GLU A 19 6.02 1.47 -9.89
CA GLU A 19 6.21 2.35 -8.73
C GLU A 19 5.72 1.72 -7.42
N PHE A 20 4.61 0.98 -7.45
CA PHE A 20 3.94 0.48 -6.25
C PHE A 20 3.69 -1.02 -6.22
N GLY A 21 4.03 -1.74 -7.26
CA GLY A 21 3.78 -3.18 -7.32
C GLY A 21 4.62 -3.97 -6.31
N ALA A 22 4.00 -4.96 -5.65
CA ALA A 22 4.64 -5.79 -4.63
C ALA A 22 5.44 -6.96 -5.20
N ARG A 23 5.44 -7.14 -6.52
CA ARG A 23 6.16 -8.22 -7.22
C ARG A 23 7.16 -7.61 -8.19
N GLN A 24 8.23 -7.05 -7.64
CA GLN A 24 9.33 -6.50 -8.42
C GLN A 24 10.33 -7.61 -8.78
N GLU A 25 10.87 -7.55 -9.98
CA GLU A 25 11.81 -8.58 -10.48
C GLU A 25 13.24 -8.39 -9.97
N ASN A 26 13.62 -7.16 -9.59
CA ASN A 26 14.96 -6.87 -9.11
C ASN A 26 15.23 -7.53 -7.76
N PRO A 27 16.19 -8.48 -7.67
CA PRO A 27 16.51 -9.18 -6.43
C PRO A 27 17.05 -8.27 -5.33
N ASP A 28 17.55 -7.08 -5.66
CA ASP A 28 18.04 -6.11 -4.68
C ASP A 28 16.94 -5.60 -3.74
N PHE A 29 15.67 -5.73 -4.12
CA PHE A 29 14.53 -5.36 -3.29
C PHE A 29 14.10 -6.47 -2.32
N TYR A 30 14.85 -7.56 -2.24
CA TYR A 30 14.52 -8.70 -1.39
C TYR A 30 15.53 -8.88 -0.27
N THR A 31 15.05 -9.33 0.88
CA THR A 31 15.85 -9.74 2.03
C THR A 31 15.41 -11.13 2.43
N ASN A 32 16.35 -12.08 2.48
CA ASN A 32 16.04 -13.50 2.73
C ASN A 32 14.91 -14.02 1.81
N GLU A 33 14.98 -13.67 0.54
CA GLU A 33 14.03 -14.04 -0.52
C GLU A 33 12.61 -13.44 -0.36
N ILE A 34 12.40 -12.57 0.63
CA ILE A 34 11.12 -11.87 0.84
C ILE A 34 11.25 -10.43 0.37
N PHE A 35 10.25 -9.96 -0.38
CA PHE A 35 10.19 -8.58 -0.84
C PHE A 35 10.21 -7.62 0.37
N ASP A 36 11.24 -6.79 0.39
CA ASP A 36 11.53 -5.89 1.51
C ASP A 36 11.02 -4.49 1.20
N TYR A 37 9.94 -4.12 1.87
CA TYR A 37 9.27 -2.83 1.65
C TYR A 37 10.15 -1.64 2.02
N ASP A 38 10.97 -1.75 3.05
CA ASP A 38 11.88 -0.67 3.45
C ASP A 38 12.95 -0.43 2.36
N LYS A 39 13.51 -1.51 1.80
CA LYS A 39 14.45 -1.38 0.67
C LYS A 39 13.80 -0.79 -0.57
N PHE A 40 12.60 -1.28 -0.91
CA PHE A 40 11.89 -0.79 -2.08
C PHE A 40 11.48 0.67 -1.93
N ALA A 41 11.10 1.09 -0.72
CA ALA A 41 10.74 2.49 -0.44
C ALA A 41 11.90 3.47 -0.66
N GLU A 42 13.15 3.01 -0.55
CA GLU A 42 14.33 3.83 -0.84
C GLU A 42 14.64 3.93 -2.34
N SER A 43 14.01 3.13 -3.19
CA SER A 43 14.25 3.14 -4.63
C SER A 43 13.74 4.41 -5.29
N PHE A 44 14.39 4.80 -6.40
CA PHE A 44 13.95 5.90 -7.23
C PHE A 44 12.53 5.68 -7.76
N GLN A 45 12.21 4.45 -8.19
CA GLN A 45 10.91 4.14 -8.76
C GLN A 45 9.78 4.30 -7.75
N PHE A 46 9.97 3.86 -6.50
CA PHE A 46 8.96 4.06 -5.45
C PHE A 46 8.82 5.54 -5.09
N LYS A 47 9.92 6.24 -4.88
CA LYS A 47 9.91 7.68 -4.59
C LYS A 47 9.27 8.50 -5.71
N ASN A 48 9.49 8.11 -6.96
CA ASN A 48 8.84 8.71 -8.10
C ASN A 48 7.31 8.48 -8.08
N GLY A 49 6.88 7.29 -7.69
CA GLY A 49 5.46 6.97 -7.52
C GLY A 49 4.80 7.81 -6.43
N VAL A 50 5.45 7.93 -5.28
CA VAL A 50 5.00 8.80 -4.19
C VAL A 50 4.89 10.24 -4.67
N GLY A 51 5.90 10.74 -5.37
CA GLY A 51 5.89 12.10 -5.94
C GLY A 51 4.72 12.34 -6.90
N LYS A 52 4.38 11.36 -7.73
CA LYS A 52 3.21 11.44 -8.62
C LYS A 52 1.90 11.56 -7.84
N VAL A 53 1.72 10.77 -6.80
CA VAL A 53 0.52 10.83 -5.94
C VAL A 53 0.45 12.18 -5.24
N LEU A 54 1.54 12.64 -4.62
CA LEU A 54 1.59 13.92 -3.92
C LEU A 54 1.27 15.09 -4.85
N LYS A 55 1.74 15.05 -6.09
CA LYS A 55 1.41 16.06 -7.09
C LYS A 55 -0.08 16.07 -7.40
N LEU A 56 -0.69 14.92 -7.61
CA LEU A 56 -2.11 14.81 -7.90
C LEU A 56 -2.97 15.30 -6.73
N THR A 57 -2.62 14.94 -5.50
CA THR A 57 -3.34 15.43 -4.31
C THR A 57 -3.19 16.93 -4.14
N SER A 58 -2.02 17.50 -4.43
CA SER A 58 -1.78 18.94 -4.40
C SER A 58 -2.65 19.70 -5.41
N LEU A 59 -3.06 19.05 -6.48
CA LEU A 59 -3.97 19.58 -7.50
C LEU A 59 -5.46 19.37 -7.13
N GLY A 60 -5.74 18.91 -5.92
CA GLY A 60 -7.10 18.68 -5.43
C GLY A 60 -7.72 17.37 -5.91
N LYS A 61 -6.95 16.44 -6.44
CA LYS A 61 -7.45 15.12 -6.86
C LYS A 61 -7.63 14.20 -5.67
N ASN A 62 -8.71 13.45 -5.65
CA ASN A 62 -8.93 12.36 -4.72
C ASN A 62 -8.32 11.08 -5.29
N ILE A 63 -7.47 10.43 -4.53
CA ILE A 63 -6.73 9.23 -4.97
C ILE A 63 -7.22 8.02 -4.21
N CYS A 64 -7.48 6.92 -4.92
CA CYS A 64 -7.78 5.64 -4.33
C CYS A 64 -6.78 4.60 -4.82
N LEU A 65 -5.96 4.07 -3.92
CA LEU A 65 -5.06 2.96 -4.23
C LEU A 65 -5.84 1.65 -4.17
N MET A 66 -5.67 0.82 -5.19
CA MET A 66 -6.35 -0.46 -5.29
C MET A 66 -5.38 -1.63 -5.37
N CYS A 67 -5.73 -2.73 -4.72
CA CYS A 67 -5.11 -4.03 -4.92
C CYS A 67 -6.15 -5.15 -4.77
N SER A 68 -5.76 -6.40 -4.95
CA SER A 68 -6.66 -7.55 -4.86
C SER A 68 -7.00 -8.00 -3.44
N GLU A 69 -6.27 -7.52 -2.43
CA GLU A 69 -6.51 -7.89 -1.03
C GLU A 69 -7.63 -7.04 -0.40
N ILE A 70 -8.51 -7.70 0.35
CA ILE A 70 -9.63 -7.04 1.02
C ILE A 70 -9.15 -6.35 2.30
N ASP A 71 -8.39 -7.08 3.14
CA ASP A 71 -7.91 -6.55 4.43
C ASP A 71 -6.62 -5.75 4.24
N PRO A 72 -6.62 -4.44 4.58
CA PRO A 72 -5.43 -3.60 4.46
C PRO A 72 -4.21 -4.14 5.21
N VAL A 73 -4.37 -4.81 6.35
CA VAL A 73 -3.25 -5.39 7.12
C VAL A 73 -2.51 -6.46 6.33
N LYS A 74 -3.17 -7.10 5.38
CA LYS A 74 -2.59 -8.14 4.52
C LYS A 74 -2.14 -7.63 3.16
N CYS A 75 -2.09 -6.32 2.99
CA CYS A 75 -1.85 -5.71 1.69
C CYS A 75 -0.70 -4.72 1.69
N HIS A 76 0.19 -4.85 0.70
CA HIS A 76 1.26 -3.88 0.48
C HIS A 76 0.75 -2.45 0.23
N ARG A 77 -0.47 -2.30 -0.29
CA ARG A 77 -1.13 -1.00 -0.44
C ARG A 77 -1.12 -0.20 0.87
N ALA A 78 -1.42 -0.86 2.00
CA ALA A 78 -1.42 -0.23 3.31
C ALA A 78 -0.05 -0.30 3.99
N ILE A 79 0.57 -1.48 4.00
CA ILE A 79 1.83 -1.71 4.74
C ILE A 79 3.02 -0.99 4.11
N LEU A 80 3.00 -0.76 2.81
CA LEU A 80 4.05 -0.02 2.08
C LEU A 80 3.57 1.36 1.65
N CYS A 81 2.58 1.43 0.76
CA CYS A 81 2.25 2.68 0.07
C CYS A 81 1.58 3.71 1.00
N ALA A 82 0.51 3.32 1.68
CA ALA A 82 -0.22 4.23 2.57
C ALA A 82 0.65 4.72 3.73
N ARG A 83 1.49 3.84 4.29
CA ARG A 83 2.44 4.22 5.33
C ARG A 83 3.32 5.40 4.89
N HIS A 84 3.94 5.30 3.72
CA HIS A 84 4.85 6.34 3.24
C HIS A 84 4.11 7.62 2.83
N LEU A 85 2.91 7.51 2.27
CA LEU A 85 2.07 8.67 1.98
C LEU A 85 1.63 9.39 3.25
N ALA A 86 1.28 8.65 4.31
CA ALA A 86 0.95 9.22 5.61
C ALA A 86 2.16 9.95 6.23
N GLU A 87 3.35 9.38 6.11
CA GLU A 87 4.60 10.02 6.55
C GLU A 87 4.89 11.33 5.78
N CYS A 88 4.39 11.44 4.54
CA CYS A 88 4.45 12.68 3.76
C CYS A 88 3.34 13.70 4.11
N GLY A 89 2.50 13.40 5.10
CA GLY A 89 1.43 14.30 5.56
C GLY A 89 0.08 14.10 4.86
N GLU A 90 -0.07 13.08 4.03
CA GLU A 90 -1.35 12.77 3.40
C GLU A 90 -2.36 12.18 4.40
N ASN A 91 -3.61 12.57 4.24
CA ASN A 91 -4.70 12.03 5.04
C ASN A 91 -5.17 10.70 4.43
N ILE A 92 -4.95 9.61 5.15
CA ILE A 92 -5.22 8.25 4.67
C ILE A 92 -6.47 7.70 5.34
N CYS A 93 -7.34 7.10 4.53
CA CYS A 93 -8.50 6.35 4.99
C CYS A 93 -8.54 5.01 4.25
N HIS A 94 -8.61 3.91 4.98
CA HIS A 94 -8.72 2.58 4.42
C HIS A 94 -10.19 2.20 4.25
N ILE A 95 -10.53 1.73 3.06
CA ILE A 95 -11.88 1.26 2.73
C ILE A 95 -11.89 -0.25 2.91
N ILE A 96 -12.75 -0.74 3.79
CA ILE A 96 -12.88 -2.16 4.11
C ILE A 96 -14.27 -2.64 3.72
N ALA A 97 -14.32 -3.58 2.78
CA ALA A 97 -15.55 -4.22 2.36
C ALA A 97 -15.78 -5.52 3.15
N LYS A 98 -17.00 -5.71 3.63
CA LYS A 98 -17.44 -6.96 4.25
C LYS A 98 -18.05 -7.88 3.18
N ARG A 99 -18.10 -9.17 3.49
CA ARG A 99 -18.68 -10.18 2.57
C ARG A 99 -20.14 -9.94 2.23
N ASN A 100 -20.89 -9.30 3.15
CA ASN A 100 -22.30 -8.95 2.94
C ASN A 100 -22.51 -7.70 2.06
N GLY A 101 -21.43 -7.08 1.58
CA GLY A 101 -21.48 -5.87 0.77
C GLY A 101 -21.37 -4.56 1.55
N ASP A 102 -21.43 -4.60 2.88
CA ASP A 102 -21.23 -3.40 3.69
C ASP A 102 -19.81 -2.90 3.59
N VAL A 103 -19.65 -1.57 3.64
CA VAL A 103 -18.36 -0.89 3.59
C VAL A 103 -18.20 -0.06 4.85
N PHE A 104 -17.02 -0.11 5.45
CA PHE A 104 -16.66 0.78 6.53
C PHE A 104 -15.27 1.37 6.32
N PHE A 105 -14.97 2.44 7.03
CA PHE A 105 -13.74 3.19 6.88
C PHE A 105 -12.89 3.06 8.13
N GLU A 106 -11.59 2.90 7.93
CA GLU A 106 -10.59 2.83 9.00
C GLU A 106 -9.58 3.95 8.77
N THR A 107 -9.39 4.83 9.75
CA THR A 107 -8.36 5.88 9.66
C THR A 107 -6.98 5.26 9.71
N GLN A 108 -5.97 6.00 9.27
CA GLN A 108 -4.57 5.54 9.38
C GLN A 108 -4.18 5.25 10.84
N GLU A 109 -4.63 6.09 11.77
CA GLU A 109 -4.37 5.91 13.20
C GLU A 109 -5.01 4.62 13.74
N GLU A 110 -6.28 4.37 13.41
CA GLU A 110 -6.96 3.12 13.78
C GLU A 110 -6.29 1.89 13.18
N PHE A 111 -5.88 2.00 11.91
CA PHE A 111 -5.14 0.95 11.21
C PHE A 111 -3.80 0.64 11.89
N GLU A 112 -3.04 1.65 12.26
CA GLU A 112 -1.75 1.48 12.93
C GLU A 112 -1.92 0.87 14.34
N ALA A 113 -2.95 1.27 15.07
CA ALA A 113 -3.29 0.62 16.35
C ALA A 113 -3.59 -0.87 16.16
N ARG A 114 -4.30 -1.22 15.09
CA ARG A 114 -4.60 -2.62 14.75
C ARG A 114 -3.35 -3.42 14.39
N ILE A 115 -2.40 -2.84 13.66
CA ILE A 115 -1.11 -3.50 13.36
C ILE A 115 -0.34 -3.78 14.65
N LEU A 116 -0.24 -2.82 15.55
CA LEU A 116 0.42 -3.01 16.84
C LEU A 116 -0.21 -4.17 17.62
N GLN A 117 -1.53 -4.22 17.65
CA GLN A 117 -2.27 -5.29 18.33
C GLN A 117 -2.05 -6.65 17.69
N GLU A 118 -2.18 -6.76 16.37
CA GLU A 118 -2.04 -8.03 15.64
C GLU A 118 -0.61 -8.57 15.65
N THR A 119 0.38 -7.70 15.59
CA THR A 119 1.80 -8.10 15.64
C THR A 119 2.29 -8.33 17.06
N LYS A 120 1.59 -7.82 18.07
CA LYS A 120 1.99 -7.83 19.50
C LYS A 120 3.32 -7.10 19.72
N ILE A 121 3.56 -6.06 18.96
CA ILE A 121 4.77 -5.23 19.02
C ILE A 121 4.36 -3.81 19.36
N ASN A 122 5.06 -3.18 20.31
CA ASN A 122 4.75 -1.81 20.76
C ASN A 122 5.43 -0.72 19.92
N ASN A 123 6.40 -1.08 19.09
CA ASN A 123 7.08 -0.15 18.20
C ASN A 123 6.47 -0.23 16.81
N LEU A 124 5.96 0.88 16.30
CA LEU A 124 5.23 0.91 15.03
C LEU A 124 6.12 0.50 13.83
N SER A 125 7.35 1.00 13.78
CA SER A 125 8.29 0.64 12.72
C SER A 125 8.61 -0.86 12.70
N GLU A 126 8.78 -1.46 13.87
CA GLU A 126 9.00 -2.90 14.00
C GLU A 126 7.74 -3.72 13.66
N ALA A 127 6.57 -3.21 14.02
CA ALA A 127 5.30 -3.84 13.68
C ALA A 127 5.10 -3.89 12.16
N TYR A 128 5.36 -2.80 11.46
CA TYR A 128 5.33 -2.77 10.00
C TYR A 128 6.33 -3.77 9.39
N ARG A 129 7.53 -3.82 9.94
CA ARG A 129 8.59 -4.74 9.48
C ARG A 129 8.21 -6.21 9.67
N LYS A 130 7.64 -6.54 10.82
CA LYS A 130 7.11 -7.89 11.09
C LYS A 130 5.99 -8.25 10.12
N GLN A 131 5.07 -7.32 9.87
CA GLN A 131 3.97 -7.55 8.94
C GLN A 131 4.48 -7.72 7.50
N ASN A 132 5.46 -6.93 7.08
CA ASN A 132 6.11 -7.10 5.78
C ASN A 132 6.69 -8.51 5.61
N LYS A 133 7.40 -9.03 6.61
CA LYS A 133 7.95 -10.40 6.55
C LYS A 133 6.87 -11.45 6.38
N LYS A 134 5.69 -11.21 6.97
CA LYS A 134 4.56 -12.14 6.90
C LYS A 134 3.86 -12.13 5.54
N ILE A 135 3.70 -10.97 4.92
CA ILE A 135 2.90 -10.81 3.70
C ILE A 135 3.72 -10.59 2.43
N GLY A 136 5.01 -10.27 2.55
CA GLY A 136 5.87 -10.01 1.40
C GLY A 136 5.97 -11.23 0.48
N TYR A 137 5.93 -10.98 -0.83
CA TYR A 137 6.08 -12.05 -1.81
C TYR A 137 7.51 -12.60 -1.79
N LYS A 138 7.63 -13.90 -2.08
CA LYS A 138 8.93 -14.56 -2.21
C LYS A 138 9.47 -14.40 -3.62
N LEU A 139 10.77 -14.19 -3.73
CA LEU A 139 11.46 -14.05 -5.02
C LEU A 139 11.24 -15.27 -5.94
N THR A 140 11.17 -16.44 -5.36
CA THR A 140 10.97 -17.71 -6.07
C THR A 140 9.56 -17.89 -6.65
N ASN A 141 8.60 -17.06 -6.28
CA ASN A 141 7.21 -17.10 -6.72
C ASN A 141 6.89 -16.09 -7.83
N LEU A 142 7.92 -15.47 -8.42
CA LEU A 142 7.77 -14.51 -9.51
C LEU A 142 7.59 -15.18 -10.86
#